data_2d4ffa4b4459c2bab90da8bcc678569f
#
_entry.id   2d4ffa4b4459c2bab90da8bcc678569f
#
_cell.length_a   1.000
_cell.length_b   1.000
_cell.length_c   1.000
_cell.angle_alpha   90.00
_cell.angle_beta   90.00
_cell.angle_gamma   90.00
#
_symmetry.space_group_name_H-M   'P 1'
#
loop_
_entity.id
_entity.type
_entity.pdbx_description
1 polymer ?
#
loop_
_entity_poly.entity_id
_entity_poly.type
_entity_poly.pdbx_seq_one_letter_code
_entity_poly.pdbx_strand_id
1 'polypeptide(L)'
;MNIIIAILIFGIIIIVHELGHFLIAKKNGIQVDEFCIGLGPTIIGKKVGETFYSVKLLPFGGACMMGEDEDRPEENAFNNKSVWARMAVIFGGPFFNFILAFIFSIIVIGMSGADIPKISKVEKDSPAYEAGI
;
A
#
# COMPACT_ATOMS: atom_id res chain seq x y z
N MET A 1 -22.53 -8.42 -4.42
CA MET A 1 -21.40 -9.12 -3.77
C MET A 1 -20.04 -8.61 -4.26
N ASN A 2 -19.83 -8.51 -5.56
CA ASN A 2 -18.53 -8.08 -6.13
C ASN A 2 -18.07 -6.66 -5.74
N ILE A 3 -19.00 -5.70 -5.62
CA ILE A 3 -18.66 -4.31 -5.24
C ILE A 3 -18.16 -4.22 -3.79
N ILE A 4 -18.77 -4.96 -2.88
CA ILE A 4 -18.35 -4.96 -1.46
C ILE A 4 -16.95 -5.56 -1.35
N ILE A 5 -16.69 -6.66 -2.04
CA ILE A 5 -15.36 -7.29 -2.07
C ILE A 5 -14.31 -6.33 -2.67
N ALA A 6 -14.65 -5.64 -3.75
CA ALA A 6 -13.76 -4.66 -4.36
C ALA A 6 -13.42 -3.50 -3.41
N ILE A 7 -14.42 -2.97 -2.67
CA ILE A 7 -14.21 -1.92 -1.66
C ILE A 7 -13.30 -2.42 -0.53
N LEU A 8 -13.50 -3.66 -0.05
CA LEU A 8 -12.67 -4.24 0.99
C LEU A 8 -11.21 -4.43 0.53
N ILE A 9 -11.00 -4.97 -0.66
CA ILE A 9 -9.65 -5.14 -1.24
C ILE A 9 -8.97 -3.77 -1.40
N PHE A 10 -9.67 -2.79 -1.96
CA PHE A 10 -9.16 -1.44 -2.13
C PHE A 10 -8.81 -0.78 -0.78
N GLY A 11 -9.67 -0.96 0.23
CA GLY A 11 -9.41 -0.51 1.59
C GLY A 11 -8.13 -1.12 2.18
N ILE A 12 -7.91 -2.42 2.02
CA ILE A 12 -6.69 -3.10 2.48
C ILE A 12 -5.45 -2.52 1.78
N ILE A 13 -5.51 -2.31 0.47
CA ILE A 13 -4.39 -1.74 -0.30
C ILE A 13 -4.02 -0.36 0.23
N ILE A 14 -5.01 0.50 0.49
CA ILE A 14 -4.76 1.83 1.04
C ILE A 14 -4.19 1.76 2.45
N ILE A 15 -4.76 0.94 3.34
CA ILE A 15 -4.27 0.80 4.71
C ILE A 15 -2.82 0.34 4.73
N VAL A 16 -2.45 -0.63 3.89
CA VAL A 16 -1.06 -1.12 3.79
C VAL A 16 -0.14 -0.03 3.23
N HIS A 17 -0.61 0.76 2.27
CA HIS A 17 0.11 1.91 1.73
C HIS A 17 0.42 2.95 2.82
N GLU A 18 -0.60 3.38 3.56
CA GLU A 18 -0.45 4.35 4.66
C GLU A 18 0.43 3.80 5.79
N LEU A 19 0.31 2.49 6.08
CA LEU A 19 1.16 1.82 7.04
C LEU A 19 2.64 1.86 6.62
N GLY A 20 2.92 1.76 5.33
CA GLY A 20 4.26 1.91 4.77
C GLY A 20 4.86 3.28 5.08
N HIS A 21 4.13 4.37 4.81
CA HIS A 21 4.53 5.73 5.19
C HIS A 21 4.75 5.85 6.70
N PHE A 22 3.81 5.38 7.49
CA PHE A 22 3.85 5.43 8.95
C PHE A 22 5.09 4.75 9.53
N LEU A 23 5.36 3.50 9.14
CA LEU A 23 6.48 2.72 9.67
C LEU A 23 7.84 3.33 9.30
N ILE A 24 7.97 3.80 8.06
CA ILE A 24 9.20 4.44 7.61
C ILE A 24 9.39 5.81 8.27
N ALA A 25 8.32 6.58 8.47
CA ALA A 25 8.38 7.86 9.20
C ALA A 25 8.85 7.65 10.63
N LYS A 26 8.23 6.73 11.36
CA LYS A 26 8.62 6.39 12.74
C LYS A 26 10.06 5.90 12.85
N LYS A 27 10.50 5.07 11.90
CA LYS A 27 11.89 4.57 11.84
C LYS A 27 12.91 5.70 11.65
N ASN A 28 12.54 6.75 10.92
CA ASN A 28 13.39 7.93 10.70
C ASN A 28 13.22 9.03 11.76
N GLY A 29 12.47 8.78 12.83
CA GLY A 29 12.21 9.74 13.88
C GLY A 29 11.43 10.96 13.37
N ILE A 30 10.52 10.75 12.42
CA ILE A 30 9.59 11.76 11.92
C ILE A 30 8.32 11.68 12.77
N GLN A 31 7.84 12.84 13.20
CA GLN A 31 6.59 12.95 13.92
C GLN A 31 5.43 12.61 12.99
N VAL A 32 4.55 11.73 13.46
CA VAL A 32 3.27 11.45 12.79
C VAL A 32 2.17 11.97 13.69
N ASP A 33 1.42 12.94 13.20
CA ASP A 33 0.35 13.58 13.97
C ASP A 33 -0.89 12.71 14.04
N GLU A 34 -1.32 12.19 12.88
CA GLU A 34 -2.48 11.29 12.80
C GLU A 34 -2.19 10.13 11.85
N PHE A 35 -2.58 8.94 12.28
CA PHE A 35 -2.73 7.76 11.42
C PHE A 35 -4.19 7.34 11.44
N CYS A 36 -4.88 7.49 10.32
CA CYS A 36 -6.31 7.18 10.25
C CYS A 36 -6.63 6.12 9.21
N ILE A 37 -7.64 5.32 9.53
CA ILE A 37 -8.28 4.35 8.64
C ILE A 37 -9.65 4.90 8.26
N GLY A 38 -9.91 5.01 6.95
CA GLY A 38 -11.13 5.56 6.41
C GLY A 38 -11.08 7.06 6.20
N LEU A 39 -12.18 7.62 5.73
CA LEU A 39 -12.37 9.04 5.46
C LEU A 39 -13.61 9.59 6.19
N GLY A 40 -13.70 10.93 6.28
CA GLY A 40 -14.81 11.62 6.91
C GLY A 40 -14.65 11.84 8.41
N PRO A 41 -15.75 11.98 9.17
CA PRO A 41 -15.69 12.25 10.60
C PRO A 41 -15.15 11.05 11.38
N THR A 42 -14.39 11.33 12.44
CA THR A 42 -13.84 10.31 13.34
C THR A 42 -14.93 9.64 14.15
N ILE A 43 -15.03 8.33 14.09
CA ILE A 43 -15.94 7.52 14.94
C ILE A 43 -15.26 7.18 16.27
N ILE A 44 -14.02 6.68 16.19
CA ILE A 44 -13.22 6.29 17.33
C ILE A 44 -11.79 6.80 17.10
N GLY A 45 -11.19 7.35 18.13
CA GLY A 45 -9.80 7.77 18.08
C GLY A 45 -9.16 7.72 19.47
N LYS A 46 -7.84 7.49 19.47
CA LYS A 46 -7.03 7.48 20.69
C LYS A 46 -5.65 8.05 20.41
N LYS A 47 -5.21 8.96 21.26
CA LYS A 47 -3.83 9.48 21.21
C LYS A 47 -2.91 8.51 21.96
N VAL A 48 -1.84 8.05 21.29
CA VAL A 48 -0.79 7.23 21.89
C VAL A 48 0.54 7.89 21.57
N GLY A 49 1.21 8.40 22.62
CA GLY A 49 2.39 9.22 22.43
C GLY A 49 2.06 10.51 21.69
N GLU A 50 2.77 10.78 20.62
CA GLU A 50 2.56 11.96 19.76
C GLU A 50 1.49 11.74 18.67
N THR A 51 1.17 10.49 18.35
CA THR A 51 0.29 10.13 17.22
C THR A 51 -1.15 9.92 17.68
N PHE A 52 -2.09 10.51 16.94
CA PHE A 52 -3.52 10.26 17.09
C PHE A 52 -3.93 9.14 16.12
N TYR A 53 -4.40 8.01 16.65
CA TYR A 53 -4.90 6.90 15.85
C TYR A 53 -6.42 7.01 15.76
N SER A 54 -6.98 6.99 14.55
CA SER A 54 -8.41 7.16 14.36
C SER A 54 -8.99 6.21 13.31
N VAL A 55 -10.28 5.88 13.52
CA VAL A 55 -11.12 5.20 12.53
C VAL A 55 -12.23 6.15 12.15
N LYS A 56 -12.38 6.41 10.86
CA LYS A 56 -13.33 7.35 10.28
C LYS A 56 -14.54 6.63 9.68
N LEU A 57 -15.59 7.38 9.42
CA LEU A 57 -16.92 6.85 9.07
C LEU A 57 -16.94 6.06 7.76
N LEU A 58 -16.26 6.53 6.75
CA LEU A 58 -16.24 5.88 5.44
C LEU A 58 -15.14 4.82 5.40
N PRO A 59 -15.46 3.53 5.17
CA PRO A 59 -14.51 2.43 5.28
C PRO A 59 -13.54 2.30 4.10
N PHE A 60 -13.30 3.36 3.38
CA PHE A 60 -12.35 3.44 2.29
C PHE A 60 -11.46 4.67 2.46
N GLY A 61 -10.20 4.54 2.03
CA GLY A 61 -9.20 5.56 2.27
C GLY A 61 -8.46 5.40 3.59
N GLY A 62 -7.58 6.33 3.84
CA GLY A 62 -6.76 6.46 5.03
C GLY A 62 -5.83 7.64 4.87
N ALA A 63 -5.11 8.00 5.91
CA ALA A 63 -4.07 9.00 5.83
C ALA A 63 -3.03 8.81 6.94
N CYS A 64 -1.79 9.12 6.61
CA CYS A 64 -0.68 9.26 7.54
C CYS A 64 -0.21 10.72 7.51
N MET A 65 -0.68 11.53 8.46
CA MET A 65 -0.42 12.98 8.49
C MET A 65 0.85 13.27 9.29
N MET A 66 1.80 13.98 8.67
CA MET A 66 3.12 14.30 9.25
C MET A 66 3.40 15.81 9.24
N GLY A 67 2.40 16.63 8.93
CA GLY A 67 2.56 18.10 8.87
C GLY A 67 3.53 18.54 7.77
N GLU A 68 3.55 17.86 6.65
CA GLU A 68 4.45 18.12 5.51
C GLU A 68 4.24 19.49 4.86
N ASP A 69 3.06 20.07 5.01
CA ASP A 69 2.71 21.39 4.52
C ASP A 69 2.94 22.52 5.54
N GLU A 70 3.45 22.17 6.73
CA GLU A 70 3.65 23.14 7.82
C GLU A 70 5.14 23.41 8.06
N ASP A 71 5.49 24.68 8.24
CA ASP A 71 6.80 25.08 8.73
C ASP A 71 6.84 24.91 10.25
N ARG A 72 7.39 23.80 10.70
CA ARG A 72 7.54 23.46 12.11
C ARG A 72 9.01 23.60 12.52
N PRO A 73 9.30 24.22 13.70
CA PRO A 73 10.67 24.35 14.18
C PRO A 73 11.25 23.06 14.77
N GLU A 74 10.44 22.06 15.06
CA GLU A 74 10.87 20.83 15.72
C GLU A 74 11.78 19.99 14.81
N GLU A 75 12.84 19.44 15.39
CA GLU A 75 13.82 18.62 14.67
C GLU A 75 13.20 17.34 14.08
N ASN A 76 12.11 16.85 14.68
CA ASN A 76 11.37 15.67 14.22
C ASN A 76 10.29 15.98 13.18
N ALA A 77 10.09 17.24 12.80
CA ALA A 77 9.19 17.62 11.73
C ALA A 77 9.66 17.05 10.38
N PHE A 78 8.71 16.63 9.52
CA PHE A 78 9.01 16.06 8.23
C PHE A 78 9.93 16.93 7.37
N ASN A 79 9.67 18.24 7.31
CA ASN A 79 10.43 19.19 6.50
C ASN A 79 11.87 19.43 7.00
N ASN A 80 12.14 19.17 8.28
CA ASN A 80 13.46 19.34 8.89
C ASN A 80 14.34 18.08 8.80
N LYS A 81 13.79 16.97 8.28
CA LYS A 81 14.55 15.74 8.06
C LYS A 81 15.34 15.78 6.75
N SER A 82 16.37 14.94 6.70
CA SER A 82 17.18 14.80 5.49
C SER A 82 16.33 14.42 4.27
N VAL A 83 16.76 14.81 3.08
CA VAL A 83 16.09 14.49 1.83
C VAL A 83 15.92 12.97 1.68
N TRP A 84 16.92 12.18 2.09
CA TRP A 84 16.86 10.72 2.02
C TRP A 84 15.80 10.12 2.93
N ALA A 85 15.63 10.67 4.14
CA ALA A 85 14.58 10.23 5.05
C ALA A 85 13.18 10.53 4.49
N ARG A 86 12.99 11.74 3.94
CA ARG A 86 11.73 12.13 3.28
C ARG A 86 11.42 11.26 2.06
N MET A 87 12.41 11.02 1.20
CA MET A 87 12.25 10.11 0.06
C MET A 87 11.91 8.69 0.49
N ALA A 88 12.56 8.18 1.55
CA ALA A 88 12.25 6.87 2.08
C ALA A 88 10.80 6.76 2.57
N VAL A 89 10.28 7.81 3.22
CA VAL A 89 8.87 7.86 3.65
C VAL A 89 7.95 7.84 2.43
N ILE A 90 8.18 8.71 1.44
CA ILE A 90 7.35 8.77 0.22
C ILE A 90 7.37 7.43 -0.52
N PHE A 91 8.51 6.77 -0.62
CA PHE A 91 8.64 5.46 -1.25
C PHE A 91 8.01 4.34 -0.40
N GLY A 92 7.90 4.53 0.91
CA GLY A 92 7.40 3.54 1.86
C GLY A 92 6.03 2.98 1.50
N GLY A 93 5.06 3.84 1.17
CA GLY A 93 3.71 3.44 0.76
C GLY A 93 3.70 2.50 -0.44
N PRO A 94 4.20 2.91 -1.60
CA PRO A 94 4.30 2.04 -2.78
C PRO A 94 5.06 0.75 -2.50
N PHE A 95 6.16 0.80 -1.77
CA PHE A 95 6.97 -0.37 -1.44
C PHE A 95 6.19 -1.43 -0.67
N PHE A 96 5.41 -1.02 0.33
CA PHE A 96 4.56 -1.95 1.08
C PHE A 96 3.46 -2.56 0.21
N ASN A 97 2.92 -1.81 -0.75
CA ASN A 97 1.97 -2.36 -1.72
C ASN A 97 2.62 -3.39 -2.66
N PHE A 98 3.88 -3.22 -3.05
CA PHE A 98 4.61 -4.26 -3.78
C PHE A 98 4.78 -5.54 -2.96
N ILE A 99 5.12 -5.42 -1.67
CA ILE A 99 5.18 -6.58 -0.76
C ILE A 99 3.82 -7.27 -0.68
N LEU A 100 2.74 -6.50 -0.52
CA LEU A 100 1.38 -7.02 -0.47
C LEU A 100 1.00 -7.77 -1.76
N ALA A 101 1.29 -7.17 -2.92
CA ALA A 101 1.05 -7.79 -4.23
C ALA A 101 1.83 -9.09 -4.40
N PHE A 102 3.08 -9.13 -3.94
CA PHE A 102 3.91 -10.34 -3.97
C PHE A 102 3.32 -11.45 -3.10
N ILE A 103 2.88 -11.12 -1.88
CA ILE A 103 2.24 -12.08 -0.98
C ILE A 103 0.95 -12.63 -1.61
N PHE A 104 0.09 -11.75 -2.15
CA PHE A 104 -1.14 -12.19 -2.81
C PHE A 104 -0.87 -13.06 -4.04
N SER A 105 0.17 -12.74 -4.83
CA SER A 105 0.55 -13.56 -5.97
C SER A 105 0.94 -14.98 -5.56
N ILE A 106 1.70 -15.14 -4.46
CA ILE A 106 2.06 -16.45 -3.92
C ILE A 106 0.80 -17.21 -3.49
N ILE A 107 -0.12 -16.55 -2.78
CA ILE A 107 -1.38 -17.17 -2.33
C ILE A 107 -2.22 -17.63 -3.53
N VAL A 108 -2.42 -16.76 -4.51
CA VAL A 108 -3.24 -17.07 -5.70
C VAL A 108 -2.63 -18.22 -6.50
N ILE A 109 -1.32 -18.18 -6.77
CA ILE A 109 -0.62 -19.26 -7.49
C ILE A 109 -0.65 -20.56 -6.68
N GLY A 110 -0.50 -20.49 -5.36
CA GLY A 110 -0.58 -21.63 -4.48
C GLY A 110 -1.96 -22.29 -4.43
N MET A 111 -3.03 -21.51 -4.58
CA MET A 111 -4.42 -22.00 -4.57
C MET A 111 -4.90 -22.46 -5.95
N SER A 112 -4.55 -21.74 -7.01
CA SER A 112 -5.04 -21.98 -8.38
C SER A 112 -4.08 -22.79 -9.25
N GLY A 113 -2.83 -22.93 -8.81
CA GLY A 113 -1.73 -23.44 -9.64
C GLY A 113 -1.23 -22.38 -10.64
N ALA A 114 -0.11 -22.65 -11.26
CA ALA A 114 0.40 -21.86 -12.37
C ALA A 114 0.07 -22.58 -13.68
N ASP A 115 -0.64 -21.94 -14.58
CA ASP A 115 -0.87 -22.44 -15.92
C ASP A 115 0.48 -22.44 -16.68
N ILE A 116 0.98 -23.63 -16.98
CA ILE A 116 2.14 -23.76 -17.86
C ILE A 116 1.64 -23.46 -19.28
N PRO A 117 2.23 -22.50 -20.00
CA PRO A 117 1.86 -22.23 -21.37
C PRO A 117 2.04 -23.52 -22.20
N LYS A 118 0.95 -24.04 -22.73
CA LYS A 118 0.94 -25.23 -23.62
C LYS A 118 0.45 -24.81 -24.99
N ILE A 119 1.14 -25.28 -26.01
CA ILE A 119 0.65 -25.17 -27.38
C ILE A 119 -0.51 -26.14 -27.50
N SER A 120 -1.73 -25.61 -27.65
CA SER A 120 -2.95 -26.43 -27.75
C SER A 120 -3.28 -26.82 -29.18
N LYS A 121 -2.81 -26.05 -30.17
CA LYS A 121 -3.05 -26.31 -31.60
C LYS A 121 -2.03 -25.54 -32.43
N VAL A 122 -1.51 -26.21 -33.44
CA VAL A 122 -0.70 -25.57 -34.48
C VAL A 122 -1.52 -25.60 -35.76
N GLU A 123 -1.67 -24.47 -36.44
CA GLU A 123 -2.40 -24.42 -37.72
C GLU A 123 -1.54 -25.05 -38.83
N LYS A 124 -2.18 -25.82 -39.70
CA LYS A 124 -1.53 -26.40 -40.88
C LYS A 124 -0.97 -25.25 -41.77
N ASP A 125 0.16 -25.48 -42.34
CA ASP A 125 0.84 -24.53 -43.26
C ASP A 125 1.34 -23.26 -42.53
N SER A 126 1.42 -23.28 -41.17
CA SER A 126 2.10 -22.23 -40.41
C SER A 126 3.59 -22.51 -40.25
N PRO A 127 4.43 -21.48 -40.04
CA PRO A 127 5.87 -21.69 -39.79
C PRO A 127 6.15 -22.61 -38.59
N ALA A 128 5.27 -22.61 -37.60
CA ALA A 128 5.37 -23.51 -36.44
C ALA A 128 5.11 -24.99 -36.84
N TYR A 129 4.16 -25.24 -37.75
CA TYR A 129 3.88 -26.57 -38.28
C TYR A 129 5.04 -27.09 -39.11
N GLU A 130 5.64 -26.23 -39.98
CA GLU A 130 6.82 -26.58 -40.79
C GLU A 130 8.06 -26.82 -39.91
N ALA A 131 8.18 -26.13 -38.76
CA ALA A 131 9.26 -26.33 -37.81
C ALA A 131 9.08 -27.59 -36.93
N GLY A 132 7.97 -28.32 -37.06
CA GLY A 132 7.71 -29.57 -36.32
C GLY A 132 7.34 -29.37 -34.85
N ILE A 133 6.77 -28.20 -34.52
CA ILE A 133 6.26 -27.90 -33.17
C ILE A 133 4.86 -28.47 -32.99
#